data_5254b205ee86c759937f998b94ac02f6
#
_entry.id   5254b205ee86c759937f998b94ac02f6
#
_cell.length_a   1.000
_cell.length_b   1.000
_cell.length_c   1.000
_cell.angle_alpha   90.00
_cell.angle_beta   90.00
_cell.angle_gamma   90.00
#
_symmetry.space_group_name_H-M   'P 1'
#
loop_
_entity.id
_entity.type
_entity.pdbx_description
1 polymer ?
#
loop_
_entity_poly.entity_id
_entity_poly.type
_entity_poly.pdbx_seq_one_letter_code
_entity_poly.pdbx_strand_id
1 'polypeptide(L)'
;MNLQPGKHVVVNDFDGGEGILVDLNTKKYYQLNETAMVVWKGLEKGKTMTEIVADITATYEVAPDKASVSVQRIVDNFQTYKLVGAP
;
A
#
# COMPACT_ATOMS: atom_id res chain seq x y z
N MET A 1 -2.17 -7.20 14.26
CA MET A 1 -3.35 -6.41 13.87
C MET A 1 -3.20 -5.99 12.43
N ASN A 2 -4.21 -6.25 11.60
CA ASN A 2 -4.15 -5.92 10.18
C ASN A 2 -4.77 -4.56 9.94
N LEU A 3 -4.10 -3.76 9.12
CA LEU A 3 -4.66 -2.51 8.64
C LEU A 3 -5.53 -2.78 7.42
N GLN A 4 -6.56 -1.97 7.23
CA GLN A 4 -7.45 -2.09 6.08
C GLN A 4 -7.58 -0.74 5.38
N PRO A 5 -7.70 -0.75 4.03
CA PRO A 5 -8.01 0.48 3.30
C PRO A 5 -9.33 1.09 3.78
N GLY A 6 -9.36 2.40 3.89
CA GLY A 6 -10.57 3.12 4.26
C GLY A 6 -11.63 3.03 3.17
N LYS A 7 -12.90 2.99 3.56
CA LYS A 7 -14.02 2.92 2.61
C LYS A 7 -14.15 4.18 1.77
N HIS A 8 -13.56 5.27 2.23
CA HIS A 8 -13.56 6.57 1.54
C HIS A 8 -12.46 6.69 0.49
N VAL A 9 -11.66 5.63 0.28
CA VAL A 9 -10.53 5.64 -0.64
C VAL A 9 -10.85 4.77 -1.84
N VAL A 10 -10.67 5.35 -3.03
CA VAL A 10 -10.85 4.64 -4.31
C VAL A 10 -9.49 4.52 -4.97
N VAL A 11 -9.19 3.35 -5.53
CA VAL A 11 -7.95 3.11 -6.24
C VAL A 11 -8.21 3.00 -7.75
N ASN A 12 -7.35 3.64 -8.54
CA ASN A 12 -7.34 3.49 -9.99
C ASN A 12 -5.99 2.93 -10.40
N ASP A 13 -6.00 1.81 -11.11
CA ASP A 13 -4.79 1.16 -11.60
C ASP A 13 -4.42 1.73 -12.97
N PHE A 14 -3.13 2.01 -13.16
CA PHE A 14 -2.59 2.39 -14.46
C PHE A 14 -1.80 1.22 -15.03
N ASP A 15 -1.57 1.24 -16.32
CA ASP A 15 -0.68 0.29 -16.96
C ASP A 15 0.72 0.43 -16.36
N GLY A 16 1.45 -0.67 -16.23
CA GLY A 16 2.79 -0.67 -15.65
C GLY A 16 2.83 -0.83 -14.14
N GLY A 17 1.70 -1.09 -13.51
CA GLY A 17 1.65 -1.38 -12.06
C GLY A 17 1.53 -0.17 -11.15
N GLU A 18 1.55 1.03 -11.70
CA GLU A 18 1.35 2.26 -10.93
C GLU A 18 -0.14 2.56 -10.76
N GLY A 19 -0.47 3.50 -9.89
CA GLY A 19 -1.86 3.88 -9.69
C GLY A 19 -2.03 5.16 -8.91
N ILE A 20 -3.28 5.52 -8.68
CA ILE A 20 -3.67 6.68 -7.90
C ILE A 20 -4.72 6.28 -6.87
N LEU A 21 -4.57 6.77 -5.65
CA LEU A 21 -5.62 6.71 -4.64
C LEU A 21 -6.35 8.05 -4.63
N VAL A 22 -7.66 8.00 -4.52
CA VAL A 22 -8.50 9.19 -4.36
C VAL A 22 -9.18 9.12 -3.00
N ASP A 23 -8.94 10.12 -2.16
CA ASP A 23 -9.65 10.25 -0.88
C ASP A 23 -10.93 11.05 -1.14
N LEU A 24 -12.07 10.39 -1.05
CA LEU A 24 -13.37 11.01 -1.36
C LEU A 24 -13.78 12.04 -0.31
N ASN A 25 -13.26 11.93 0.91
CA ASN A 25 -13.58 12.89 1.97
C ASN A 25 -12.82 14.20 1.82
N THR A 26 -11.52 14.13 1.54
CA THR A 26 -10.66 15.32 1.43
C THR A 26 -10.52 15.81 -0.01
N LYS A 27 -10.91 14.98 -0.99
CA LYS A 27 -10.75 15.23 -2.43
C LYS A 27 -9.29 15.29 -2.86
N LYS A 28 -8.39 14.67 -2.09
CA LYS A 28 -6.96 14.62 -2.41
C LYS A 28 -6.63 13.36 -3.21
N TYR A 29 -5.62 13.46 -4.06
CA TYR A 29 -5.09 12.37 -4.87
C TYR A 29 -3.70 12.01 -4.40
N TYR A 30 -3.38 10.71 -4.39
CA TYR A 30 -2.07 10.21 -4.00
C TYR A 30 -1.57 9.25 -5.06
N GLN A 31 -0.51 9.64 -5.75
CA GLN A 31 0.10 8.80 -6.79
C GLN A 31 0.95 7.71 -6.14
N LEU A 32 0.76 6.48 -6.57
CA LEU A 32 1.49 5.32 -6.05
C LEU A 32 2.36 4.72 -7.14
N ASN A 33 3.64 4.48 -6.82
CA ASN A 33 4.51 3.71 -7.70
C ASN A 33 4.16 2.21 -7.57
N GLU A 34 4.87 1.37 -8.35
CA GLU A 34 4.58 -0.07 -8.36
C GLU A 34 4.67 -0.71 -6.98
N THR A 35 5.71 -0.38 -6.21
CA THR A 35 5.90 -0.94 -4.88
C THR A 35 4.76 -0.54 -3.94
N ALA A 36 4.38 0.72 -3.96
CA ALA A 36 3.27 1.20 -3.13
C ALA A 36 1.94 0.54 -3.53
N MET A 37 1.75 0.25 -4.82
CA MET A 37 0.56 -0.46 -5.29
C MET A 37 0.52 -1.90 -4.79
N VAL A 38 1.66 -2.59 -4.76
CA VAL A 38 1.74 -3.95 -4.20
C VAL A 38 1.33 -3.91 -2.72
N VAL A 39 1.81 -2.93 -1.97
CA VAL A 39 1.43 -2.77 -0.55
C VAL A 39 -0.06 -2.51 -0.42
N TRP A 40 -0.60 -1.58 -1.19
CA TRP A 40 -2.03 -1.25 -1.13
C TRP A 40 -2.91 -2.46 -1.44
N LYS A 41 -2.59 -3.17 -2.54
CA LYS A 41 -3.34 -4.37 -2.93
C LYS A 41 -3.26 -5.46 -1.87
N GLY A 42 -2.08 -5.60 -1.25
CA GLY A 42 -1.91 -6.55 -0.15
C GLY A 42 -2.82 -6.22 1.03
N LEU A 43 -2.91 -4.96 1.41
CA LEU A 43 -3.79 -4.51 2.49
C LEU A 43 -5.26 -4.75 2.13
N GLU A 44 -5.64 -4.52 0.88
CA GLU A 44 -7.01 -4.80 0.42
C GLU A 44 -7.38 -6.27 0.58
N LYS A 45 -6.42 -7.16 0.38
CA LYS A 45 -6.61 -8.61 0.49
C LYS A 45 -6.48 -9.12 1.92
N GLY A 46 -6.22 -8.24 2.88
CA GLY A 46 -6.06 -8.63 4.28
C GLY A 46 -4.72 -9.30 4.59
N LYS A 47 -3.72 -9.11 3.76
CA LYS A 47 -2.40 -9.70 3.99
C LYS A 47 -1.69 -9.05 5.16
N THR A 48 -0.87 -9.85 5.85
CA THR A 48 0.00 -9.34 6.91
C THR A 48 1.19 -8.59 6.32
N MET A 49 1.88 -7.82 7.15
CA MET A 49 3.12 -7.14 6.73
C MET A 49 4.15 -8.14 6.23
N THR A 50 4.29 -9.29 6.90
CA THR A 50 5.22 -10.34 6.49
C THR A 50 4.89 -10.85 5.10
N GLU A 51 3.60 -11.07 4.81
CA GLU A 51 3.16 -11.54 3.50
C GLU A 51 3.43 -10.49 2.41
N ILE A 52 3.19 -9.23 2.71
CA ILE A 52 3.44 -8.14 1.76
C ILE A 52 4.94 -8.02 1.46
N VAL A 53 5.79 -8.11 2.49
CA VAL A 53 7.25 -8.11 2.30
C VAL A 53 7.67 -9.29 1.43
N ALA A 54 7.08 -10.47 1.65
CA ALA A 54 7.38 -11.65 0.82
C ALA A 54 6.99 -11.42 -0.64
N ASP A 55 5.85 -10.79 -0.89
CA ASP A 55 5.43 -10.45 -2.25
C ASP A 55 6.43 -9.50 -2.93
N ILE A 56 6.93 -8.51 -2.20
CA ILE A 56 7.91 -7.56 -2.73
C ILE A 56 9.21 -8.28 -3.08
N THR A 57 9.71 -9.14 -2.19
CA THR A 57 10.97 -9.87 -2.44
C THR A 57 10.84 -10.90 -3.55
N ALA A 58 9.63 -11.44 -3.77
CA ALA A 58 9.38 -12.36 -4.86
C ALA A 58 9.30 -11.66 -6.23
N THR A 59 8.90 -10.40 -6.24
CA THR A 59 8.70 -9.64 -7.48
C THR A 59 9.93 -8.83 -7.87
N TYR A 60 10.62 -8.28 -6.88
CA TYR A 60 11.77 -7.39 -7.09
C TYR A 60 13.02 -7.97 -6.43
N GLU A 61 14.18 -7.71 -7.05
CA GLU A 61 15.47 -8.15 -6.50
C GLU A 61 15.89 -7.20 -5.38
N VAL A 62 15.33 -7.41 -4.19
CA VAL A 62 15.61 -6.58 -3.03
C VAL A 62 15.73 -7.47 -1.80
N ALA A 63 16.71 -7.14 -0.92
CA ALA A 63 16.92 -7.89 0.30
C ALA A 63 15.69 -7.76 1.22
N PRO A 64 15.30 -8.84 1.95
CA PRO A 64 14.11 -8.79 2.81
C PRO A 64 14.13 -7.68 3.85
N ASP A 65 15.27 -7.36 4.43
CA ASP A 65 15.37 -6.28 5.43
C ASP A 65 15.11 -4.91 4.81
N LYS A 66 15.59 -4.67 3.58
CA LYS A 66 15.31 -3.42 2.86
C LYS A 66 13.85 -3.34 2.42
N ALA A 67 13.30 -4.47 1.97
CA ALA A 67 11.89 -4.54 1.61
C ALA A 67 11.00 -4.23 2.82
N SER A 68 11.34 -4.77 3.98
CA SER A 68 10.60 -4.53 5.22
C SER A 68 10.59 -3.04 5.59
N VAL A 69 11.73 -2.36 5.49
CA VAL A 69 11.82 -0.93 5.78
C VAL A 69 10.97 -0.13 4.79
N SER A 70 11.02 -0.46 3.50
CA SER A 70 10.25 0.22 2.48
C SER A 70 8.75 0.04 2.68
N VAL A 71 8.31 -1.19 2.96
CA VAL A 71 6.90 -1.49 3.21
C VAL A 71 6.41 -0.73 4.44
N GLN A 72 7.21 -0.73 5.52
CA GLN A 72 6.83 -0.01 6.74
C GLN A 72 6.66 1.48 6.48
N ARG A 73 7.58 2.08 5.72
CA ARG A 73 7.49 3.51 5.37
C ARG A 73 6.22 3.81 4.56
N ILE A 74 5.91 2.97 3.59
CA ILE A 74 4.72 3.14 2.76
C ILE A 74 3.46 3.05 3.62
N VAL A 75 3.38 2.05 4.51
CA VAL A 75 2.23 1.88 5.40
C VAL A 75 2.12 3.05 6.37
N ASP A 76 3.25 3.53 6.90
CA ASP A 76 3.26 4.70 7.80
C ASP A 76 2.69 5.94 7.08
N ASN A 77 3.04 6.13 5.81
CA ASN A 77 2.49 7.22 5.01
C ASN A 77 0.97 7.07 4.82
N PHE A 78 0.51 5.85 4.53
CA PHE A 78 -0.92 5.60 4.40
C PHE A 78 -1.66 5.93 5.70
N GLN A 79 -1.07 5.60 6.85
CA GLN A 79 -1.67 5.92 8.14
C GLN A 79 -1.66 7.43 8.41
N THR A 80 -0.56 8.10 8.08
CA THR A 80 -0.42 9.55 8.26
C THR A 80 -1.51 10.30 7.48
N TYR A 81 -1.80 9.86 6.26
CA TYR A 81 -2.84 10.48 5.43
C TYR A 81 -4.23 9.90 5.70
N LYS A 82 -4.37 9.02 6.68
CA LYS A 82 -5.65 8.40 7.09
C LYS A 82 -6.32 7.64 5.95
N LEU A 83 -5.50 7.01 5.11
CA LEU A 83 -5.98 6.18 3.99
C LEU A 83 -6.25 4.75 4.43
N VAL A 84 -5.66 4.32 5.53
CA VAL A 84 -5.85 2.99 6.12
C VAL A 84 -6.08 3.14 7.61
N GLY A 85 -6.68 2.11 8.20
CA GLY A 85 -6.93 2.08 9.63
C GLY A 85 -7.19 0.67 10.12
N ALA A 86 -7.41 0.53 11.43
CA ALA A 86 -7.81 -0.74 12.00
C ALA A 86 -9.23 -1.10 11.57
N PRO A 87 -9.53 -2.41 11.40
CA PRO A 87 -10.88 -2.84 11.03
C PRO A 87 -11.92 -2.53 12.11
#